data_130ed461457ebe246804bf999d221389
#
_entry.id   130ed461457ebe246804bf999d221389
#
_cell.length_a   1.000
_cell.length_b   1.000
_cell.length_c   1.000
_cell.angle_alpha   90.00
_cell.angle_beta   90.00
_cell.angle_gamma   90.00
#
_symmetry.space_group_name_H-M   'P 1'
#
loop_
_entity.id
_entity.type
_entity.pdbx_description
1 polymer ?
#
loop_
_entity_poly.entity_id
_entity_poly.type
_entity_poly.pdbx_seq_one_letter_code
_entity_poly.pdbx_strand_id
1 'polypeptide(L)'
;MKTKVILVLASTILAVHRAAAEEKVVIRFGHFPNITHAQGVIAHALSRKGKGWFEERLGPNVEIQWFTYNAGPSAMEAMFAGSLDLTYVGQGPALNAHFKSNGQEVRVIAGAANAGAAMVVKSDSPIKTAADFRGKKIATPQLGNTQDISCRAWLKAQGFKITQTGGDVTVLPTNNPDQLALLQSGGVDAVWTVEPWVTRLERGAKARVFLEDKDVITTWLVSSAKFLSSQRDLAKKVVAANAELTDWIQKNPDEAQKLLIDELAAETKTTFAPDAAAQAWKRIKFTTVVPNELIAKAVQDGKDAGFLKGNTDTSRLITAP
;
A
#
# COMPACT_ATOMS: atom_id res chain seq x y z
N MET A 1 82.47 21.19 -39.45
CA MET A 1 81.48 21.69 -38.53
C MET A 1 80.13 20.93 -38.82
N LYS A 2 79.69 20.07 -37.92
CA LYS A 2 78.46 19.29 -38.05
C LYS A 2 77.48 19.78 -36.96
N THR A 3 76.48 20.55 -37.37
CA THR A 3 75.45 21.05 -36.49
C THR A 3 74.41 19.95 -36.21
N LYS A 4 74.30 19.51 -34.95
CA LYS A 4 73.27 18.57 -34.53
C LYS A 4 71.99 19.37 -34.17
N VAL A 5 70.92 19.11 -34.88
CA VAL A 5 69.56 19.58 -34.55
C VAL A 5 68.96 18.59 -33.54
N ILE A 6 68.64 19.06 -32.34
CA ILE A 6 67.94 18.27 -31.30
C ILE A 6 66.45 18.58 -31.47
N LEU A 7 65.70 17.58 -31.89
CA LEU A 7 64.24 17.63 -31.98
C LEU A 7 63.65 17.28 -30.62
N VAL A 8 63.05 18.25 -29.91
CA VAL A 8 62.33 18.04 -28.66
C VAL A 8 60.90 17.68 -28.99
N LEU A 9 60.53 16.41 -28.80
CA LEU A 9 59.12 15.96 -28.89
C LEU A 9 58.43 16.31 -27.55
N ALA A 10 57.56 17.30 -27.57
CA ALA A 10 56.67 17.58 -26.46
C ALA A 10 55.46 16.64 -26.54
N SER A 11 55.46 15.61 -25.71
CA SER A 11 54.31 14.68 -25.53
C SER A 11 53.27 15.33 -24.62
N THR A 12 52.24 15.91 -25.22
CA THR A 12 51.04 16.37 -24.49
C THR A 12 50.20 15.17 -24.10
N ILE A 13 50.24 14.77 -22.81
CA ILE A 13 49.35 13.77 -22.26
C ILE A 13 47.99 14.41 -22.04
N LEU A 14 47.03 14.15 -22.95
CA LEU A 14 45.62 14.49 -22.76
C LEU A 14 45.06 13.53 -21.68
N ALA A 15 44.94 14.00 -20.45
CA ALA A 15 44.22 13.30 -19.41
C ALA A 15 42.71 13.36 -19.74
N VAL A 16 42.21 12.33 -20.41
CA VAL A 16 40.78 12.13 -20.60
C VAL A 16 40.20 11.73 -19.25
N HIS A 17 39.70 12.71 -18.51
CA HIS A 17 38.81 12.43 -17.38
C HIS A 17 37.54 11.78 -17.96
N ARG A 18 37.50 10.46 -17.98
CA ARG A 18 36.24 9.72 -18.04
C ARG A 18 35.51 10.04 -16.73
N ALA A 19 34.57 10.99 -16.81
CA ALA A 19 33.52 11.07 -15.78
C ALA A 19 32.87 9.66 -15.77
N ALA A 20 33.17 8.88 -14.74
CA ALA A 20 32.44 7.65 -14.48
C ALA A 20 30.98 8.09 -14.37
N ALA A 21 30.12 7.66 -15.29
CA ALA A 21 28.69 7.85 -15.15
C ALA A 21 28.33 7.22 -13.78
N GLU A 22 27.88 8.05 -12.85
CA GLU A 22 27.40 7.53 -11.56
C GLU A 22 26.35 6.48 -11.85
N GLU A 23 26.57 5.27 -11.30
CA GLU A 23 25.65 4.14 -11.50
C GLU A 23 24.27 4.53 -10.96
N LYS A 24 23.24 4.43 -11.81
CA LYS A 24 21.86 4.75 -11.41
C LYS A 24 21.41 3.84 -10.28
N VAL A 25 20.91 4.43 -9.21
CA VAL A 25 20.26 3.71 -8.12
C VAL A 25 18.82 3.41 -8.53
N VAL A 26 18.50 2.13 -8.70
CA VAL A 26 17.14 1.67 -8.98
C VAL A 26 16.41 1.41 -7.67
N ILE A 27 15.26 2.07 -7.49
CA ILE A 27 14.34 1.85 -6.37
C ILE A 27 13.10 1.12 -6.89
N ARG A 28 12.85 -0.09 -6.38
CA ARG A 28 11.67 -0.88 -6.70
C ARG A 28 10.56 -0.52 -5.71
N PHE A 29 9.54 0.18 -6.21
CA PHE A 29 8.52 0.80 -5.38
C PHE A 29 7.13 0.23 -5.69
N GLY A 30 6.47 -0.33 -4.69
CA GLY A 30 5.16 -0.97 -4.79
C GLY A 30 4.00 -0.11 -4.30
N HIS A 31 2.84 -0.30 -4.91
CA HIS A 31 1.56 0.21 -4.41
C HIS A 31 0.40 -0.68 -4.87
N PHE A 32 -0.83 -0.36 -4.44
CA PHE A 32 -2.03 -1.06 -4.89
C PHE A 32 -2.98 -0.08 -5.58
N PRO A 33 -3.81 -0.54 -6.53
CA PRO A 33 -4.75 0.31 -7.25
C PRO A 33 -5.97 0.65 -6.37
N ASN A 34 -5.71 1.33 -5.28
CA ASN A 34 -6.70 1.75 -4.29
C ASN A 34 -6.59 3.25 -4.02
N ILE A 35 -7.71 3.92 -3.71
CA ILE A 35 -7.68 5.33 -3.31
C ILE A 35 -6.93 5.51 -1.98
N THR A 36 -6.97 4.52 -1.10
CA THR A 36 -6.18 4.51 0.15
C THR A 36 -4.67 4.50 -0.09
N HIS A 37 -4.20 4.23 -1.31
CA HIS A 37 -2.81 4.28 -1.74
C HIS A 37 -2.50 5.51 -2.61
N ALA A 38 -3.24 6.61 -2.43
CA ALA A 38 -3.20 7.78 -3.31
C ALA A 38 -1.78 8.31 -3.57
N GLN A 39 -0.91 8.33 -2.57
CA GLN A 39 0.48 8.78 -2.74
C GLN A 39 1.21 7.93 -3.79
N GLY A 40 1.12 6.61 -3.70
CA GLY A 40 1.75 5.69 -4.66
C GLY A 40 1.12 5.78 -6.05
N VAL A 41 -0.22 5.79 -6.12
CA VAL A 41 -0.97 5.85 -7.39
C VAL A 41 -0.68 7.17 -8.13
N ILE A 42 -0.73 8.31 -7.44
CA ILE A 42 -0.47 9.62 -8.03
C ILE A 42 1.00 9.76 -8.47
N ALA A 43 1.94 9.30 -7.63
CA ALA A 43 3.35 9.33 -7.97
C ALA A 43 3.66 8.48 -9.21
N HIS A 44 3.06 7.29 -9.33
CA HIS A 44 3.17 6.44 -10.51
C HIS A 44 2.55 7.10 -11.75
N ALA A 45 1.37 7.72 -11.63
CA ALA A 45 0.76 8.49 -12.71
C ALA A 45 1.67 9.63 -13.22
N LEU A 46 2.31 10.34 -12.30
CA LEU A 46 3.25 11.42 -12.64
C LEU A 46 4.53 10.89 -13.29
N SER A 47 5.07 9.77 -12.77
CA SER A 47 6.23 9.09 -13.34
C SER A 47 5.99 8.68 -14.80
N ARG A 48 4.83 8.07 -15.11
CA ARG A 48 4.42 7.72 -16.49
C ARG A 48 4.32 8.92 -17.43
N LYS A 49 4.04 10.12 -16.88
CA LYS A 49 3.95 11.38 -17.64
C LYS A 49 5.31 12.08 -17.75
N GLY A 50 6.41 11.47 -17.28
CA GLY A 50 7.74 12.06 -17.27
C GLY A 50 7.90 13.23 -16.27
N LYS A 51 7.04 13.30 -15.27
CA LYS A 51 7.02 14.32 -14.19
C LYS A 51 7.02 13.61 -12.83
N GLY A 52 7.93 12.67 -12.65
CA GLY A 52 7.96 11.79 -11.50
C GLY A 52 8.18 12.54 -10.19
N TRP A 53 7.20 12.46 -9.27
CA TRP A 53 7.23 13.17 -8.00
C TRP A 53 8.45 12.82 -7.14
N PHE A 54 8.73 11.53 -7.01
CA PHE A 54 9.90 11.05 -6.27
C PHE A 54 11.19 11.23 -7.06
N GLU A 55 11.18 10.96 -8.37
CA GLU A 55 12.34 11.08 -9.25
C GLU A 55 12.93 12.51 -9.19
N GLU A 56 12.07 13.55 -9.28
CA GLU A 56 12.50 14.95 -9.19
C GLU A 56 13.17 15.29 -7.85
N ARG A 57 12.72 14.68 -6.74
CA ARG A 57 13.21 14.96 -5.38
C ARG A 57 14.41 14.11 -4.98
N LEU A 58 14.51 12.92 -5.52
CA LEU A 58 15.61 12.00 -5.22
C LEU A 58 16.86 12.32 -6.03
N GLY A 59 16.71 12.92 -7.20
CA GLY A 59 17.79 13.38 -8.06
C GLY A 59 18.00 12.55 -9.33
N PRO A 60 18.83 13.04 -10.27
CA PRO A 60 18.92 12.51 -11.63
C PRO A 60 19.52 11.09 -11.71
N ASN A 61 20.22 10.66 -10.66
CA ASN A 61 20.85 9.34 -10.61
C ASN A 61 19.93 8.27 -9.99
N VAL A 62 18.63 8.59 -9.74
CA VAL A 62 17.65 7.65 -9.20
C VAL A 62 16.62 7.32 -10.28
N GLU A 63 16.35 6.03 -10.43
CA GLU A 63 15.28 5.48 -11.25
C GLU A 63 14.28 4.77 -10.34
N ILE A 64 12.98 5.03 -10.53
CA ILE A 64 11.94 4.31 -9.81
C ILE A 64 11.27 3.32 -10.74
N GLN A 65 11.29 2.05 -10.36
CA GLN A 65 10.54 0.99 -11.00
C GLN A 65 9.27 0.72 -10.18
N TRP A 66 8.12 1.03 -10.75
CA TRP A 66 6.84 0.88 -10.11
C TRP A 66 6.28 -0.53 -10.27
N PHE A 67 5.73 -1.07 -9.18
CA PHE A 67 5.07 -2.38 -9.13
C PHE A 67 3.69 -2.26 -8.52
N THR A 68 2.70 -2.89 -9.17
CA THR A 68 1.31 -2.89 -8.71
C THR A 68 0.93 -4.28 -8.17
N TYR A 69 0.39 -4.32 -6.95
CA TYR A 69 -0.07 -5.54 -6.29
C TYR A 69 -1.57 -5.46 -5.99
N ASN A 70 -2.25 -6.62 -5.95
CA ASN A 70 -3.66 -6.65 -5.53
C ASN A 70 -3.81 -6.37 -4.03
N ALA A 71 -2.93 -6.94 -3.19
CA ALA A 71 -2.98 -6.80 -1.74
C ALA A 71 -1.62 -7.06 -1.07
N GLY A 72 -1.54 -6.76 0.23
CA GLY A 72 -0.28 -6.69 0.97
C GLY A 72 0.55 -7.96 1.11
N PRO A 73 -0.03 -9.15 1.34
CA PRO A 73 0.78 -10.36 1.46
C PRO A 73 1.71 -10.58 0.26
N SER A 74 1.23 -10.39 -0.97
CA SER A 74 2.05 -10.53 -2.18
C SER A 74 3.18 -9.49 -2.27
N ALA A 75 2.92 -8.24 -1.82
CA ALA A 75 3.97 -7.21 -1.78
C ALA A 75 5.04 -7.54 -0.71
N MET A 76 4.64 -8.10 0.43
CA MET A 76 5.60 -8.52 1.47
C MET A 76 6.44 -9.72 1.02
N GLU A 77 5.86 -10.68 0.30
CA GLU A 77 6.62 -11.78 -0.33
C GLU A 77 7.67 -11.25 -1.31
N ALA A 78 7.31 -10.29 -2.16
CA ALA A 78 8.26 -9.63 -3.07
C ALA A 78 9.38 -8.88 -2.31
N MET A 79 9.07 -8.26 -1.18
CA MET A 79 10.06 -7.61 -0.32
C MET A 79 11.01 -8.62 0.31
N PHE A 80 10.52 -9.75 0.84
CA PHE A 80 11.37 -10.83 1.37
C PHE A 80 12.25 -11.47 0.29
N ALA A 81 11.74 -11.59 -0.93
CA ALA A 81 12.52 -12.07 -2.08
C ALA A 81 13.58 -11.04 -2.57
N GLY A 82 13.64 -9.85 -1.97
CA GLY A 82 14.53 -8.78 -2.42
C GLY A 82 14.14 -8.16 -3.76
N SER A 83 12.90 -8.37 -4.21
CA SER A 83 12.35 -7.81 -5.46
C SER A 83 11.61 -6.50 -5.26
N LEU A 84 11.52 -6.00 -4.03
CA LEU A 84 10.86 -4.77 -3.66
C LEU A 84 11.64 -4.06 -2.55
N ASP A 85 11.89 -2.76 -2.70
CA ASP A 85 12.64 -1.95 -1.75
C ASP A 85 11.72 -1.15 -0.83
N LEU A 86 10.70 -0.54 -1.44
CA LEU A 86 9.70 0.30 -0.79
C LEU A 86 8.30 -0.13 -1.23
N THR A 87 7.32 0.03 -0.37
CA THR A 87 5.91 -0.16 -0.77
C THR A 87 4.94 0.61 0.13
N TYR A 88 3.86 1.04 -0.47
CA TYR A 88 2.67 1.37 0.27
C TYR A 88 1.92 0.08 0.59
N VAL A 89 1.55 -0.14 1.86
CA VAL A 89 0.91 -1.39 2.30
C VAL A 89 0.13 -1.18 3.58
N GLY A 90 -0.94 -1.95 3.77
CA GLY A 90 -1.76 -1.91 4.98
C GLY A 90 -1.07 -2.50 6.22
N GLN A 91 -1.60 -2.15 7.39
CA GLN A 91 -1.05 -2.53 8.69
C GLN A 91 -0.90 -4.05 8.88
N GLY A 92 -1.89 -4.84 8.47
CA GLY A 92 -1.89 -6.28 8.71
C GLY A 92 -0.71 -7.01 8.08
N PRO A 93 -0.50 -6.93 6.76
CA PRO A 93 0.64 -7.53 6.08
C PRO A 93 1.99 -7.02 6.58
N ALA A 94 2.11 -5.70 6.85
CA ALA A 94 3.35 -5.11 7.35
C ALA A 94 3.73 -5.65 8.73
N LEU A 95 2.77 -5.73 9.67
CA LEU A 95 2.97 -6.32 10.99
C LEU A 95 3.33 -7.81 10.90
N ASN A 96 2.60 -8.57 10.08
CA ASN A 96 2.86 -10.00 9.91
C ASN A 96 4.28 -10.24 9.35
N ALA A 97 4.70 -9.47 8.35
CA ALA A 97 6.06 -9.55 7.80
C ALA A 97 7.11 -9.13 8.83
N HIS A 98 6.88 -8.03 9.57
CA HIS A 98 7.78 -7.59 10.63
C HIS A 98 8.01 -8.67 11.69
N PHE A 99 6.93 -9.24 12.24
CA PHE A 99 7.04 -10.25 13.29
C PHE A 99 7.57 -11.60 12.79
N LYS A 100 7.18 -12.05 11.58
CA LYS A 100 7.75 -13.26 10.98
C LYS A 100 9.25 -13.18 10.77
N SER A 101 9.77 -12.00 10.49
CA SER A 101 11.21 -11.76 10.36
C SER A 101 11.91 -11.42 11.67
N ASN A 102 11.23 -11.55 12.81
CA ASN A 102 11.73 -11.07 14.12
C ASN A 102 12.23 -9.61 14.04
N GLY A 103 11.50 -8.77 13.31
CA GLY A 103 11.86 -7.38 13.10
C GLY A 103 13.15 -7.17 12.28
N GLN A 104 13.56 -8.09 11.41
CA GLN A 104 14.80 -7.96 10.64
C GLN A 104 14.57 -7.33 9.26
N GLU A 105 13.45 -7.61 8.58
CA GLU A 105 13.29 -7.33 7.15
C GLU A 105 12.46 -6.09 6.83
N VAL A 106 11.51 -5.70 7.69
CA VAL A 106 10.47 -4.70 7.36
C VAL A 106 10.44 -3.58 8.38
N ARG A 107 10.38 -2.33 7.89
CA ARG A 107 10.25 -1.10 8.70
C ARG A 107 9.16 -0.20 8.14
N VAL A 108 8.35 0.35 9.01
CA VAL A 108 7.43 1.46 8.70
C VAL A 108 8.22 2.76 8.82
N ILE A 109 8.27 3.53 7.73
CA ILE A 109 9.03 4.79 7.67
C ILE A 109 8.14 6.04 7.61
N ALA A 110 6.85 5.88 7.26
CA ALA A 110 5.85 6.95 7.35
C ALA A 110 4.42 6.37 7.29
N GLY A 111 3.44 7.18 7.72
CA GLY A 111 2.03 6.97 7.40
C GLY A 111 1.71 7.36 5.95
N ALA A 112 0.54 6.95 5.46
CA ALA A 112 -0.03 7.39 4.19
C ALA A 112 -1.55 7.58 4.28
N ALA A 113 -2.31 6.60 4.77
CA ALA A 113 -3.76 6.72 4.92
C ALA A 113 -4.32 5.89 6.07
N ASN A 114 -5.34 6.44 6.74
CA ASN A 114 -6.16 5.76 7.71
C ASN A 114 -7.61 5.73 7.23
N ALA A 115 -8.43 4.81 7.77
CA ALA A 115 -9.83 4.60 7.41
C ALA A 115 -10.03 4.22 5.93
N GLY A 116 -11.19 4.47 5.36
CA GLY A 116 -11.49 4.10 3.95
C GLY A 116 -11.73 2.61 3.75
N ALA A 117 -12.00 1.84 4.80
CA ALA A 117 -12.40 0.44 4.75
C ALA A 117 -13.80 0.27 5.30
N ALA A 118 -14.57 -0.67 4.74
CA ALA A 118 -15.91 -0.97 5.22
C ALA A 118 -16.32 -2.41 4.87
N MET A 119 -17.26 -2.93 5.67
CA MET A 119 -18.05 -4.09 5.32
C MET A 119 -19.38 -3.65 4.71
N VAL A 120 -19.69 -4.18 3.53
CA VAL A 120 -20.92 -3.89 2.81
C VAL A 120 -21.75 -5.16 2.62
N VAL A 121 -23.06 -4.99 2.58
CA VAL A 121 -24.05 -6.01 2.24
C VAL A 121 -25.00 -5.44 1.18
N LYS A 122 -25.73 -6.26 0.44
CA LYS A 122 -26.79 -5.77 -0.47
C LYS A 122 -27.81 -4.95 0.33
N SER A 123 -28.41 -3.94 -0.28
CA SER A 123 -29.43 -3.09 0.37
C SER A 123 -30.67 -3.87 0.80
N ASP A 124 -31.05 -4.90 0.05
CA ASP A 124 -32.14 -5.82 0.32
C ASP A 124 -31.75 -7.02 1.20
N SER A 125 -30.48 -7.09 1.63
CA SER A 125 -29.99 -8.15 2.50
C SER A 125 -30.74 -8.17 3.84
N PRO A 126 -31.13 -9.36 4.34
CA PRO A 126 -31.71 -9.52 5.68
C PRO A 126 -30.71 -9.27 6.80
N ILE A 127 -29.42 -9.18 6.51
CA ILE A 127 -28.37 -8.94 7.52
C ILE A 127 -28.51 -7.52 8.08
N LYS A 128 -28.91 -7.41 9.35
CA LYS A 128 -29.07 -6.13 10.08
C LYS A 128 -28.23 -6.06 11.35
N THR A 129 -27.88 -7.20 11.90
CA THR A 129 -27.11 -7.34 13.14
C THR A 129 -25.92 -8.27 12.92
N ALA A 130 -24.97 -8.28 13.85
CA ALA A 130 -23.84 -9.20 13.82
C ALA A 130 -24.28 -10.68 13.82
N ALA A 131 -25.34 -11.01 14.56
CA ALA A 131 -25.86 -12.38 14.67
C ALA A 131 -26.31 -12.97 13.31
N ASP A 132 -26.76 -12.10 12.39
CA ASP A 132 -27.27 -12.52 11.09
C ASP A 132 -26.15 -13.02 10.14
N PHE A 133 -24.89 -12.88 10.52
CA PHE A 133 -23.76 -13.44 9.76
C PHE A 133 -23.56 -14.94 9.96
N ARG A 134 -24.25 -15.59 10.89
CA ARG A 134 -24.13 -17.04 11.07
C ARG A 134 -24.50 -17.79 9.78
N GLY A 135 -23.57 -18.67 9.33
CA GLY A 135 -23.71 -19.41 8.07
C GLY A 135 -23.45 -18.60 6.80
N LYS A 136 -23.06 -17.32 6.93
CA LYS A 136 -22.82 -16.41 5.80
C LYS A 136 -21.40 -16.48 5.26
N LYS A 137 -21.22 -15.95 4.04
CA LYS A 137 -19.94 -15.85 3.36
C LYS A 137 -19.55 -14.39 3.21
N ILE A 138 -18.35 -14.02 3.64
CA ILE A 138 -17.81 -12.66 3.53
C ILE A 138 -16.57 -12.69 2.65
N ALA A 139 -16.53 -11.91 1.57
CA ALA A 139 -15.32 -11.77 0.77
C ALA A 139 -14.36 -10.74 1.39
N THR A 140 -13.05 -11.02 1.30
CA THR A 140 -11.95 -10.12 1.67
C THR A 140 -10.87 -10.14 0.58
N PRO A 141 -10.05 -9.08 0.38
CA PRO A 141 -9.18 -8.98 -0.81
C PRO A 141 -8.14 -10.11 -0.95
N GLN A 142 -7.55 -10.55 0.17
CA GLN A 142 -6.57 -11.64 0.20
C GLN A 142 -6.43 -12.17 1.63
N LEU A 143 -6.16 -13.45 1.79
CA LEU A 143 -5.90 -14.04 3.11
C LEU A 143 -4.75 -13.32 3.81
N GLY A 144 -5.01 -12.86 5.04
CA GLY A 144 -4.01 -12.15 5.85
C GLY A 144 -3.73 -10.71 5.42
N ASN A 145 -4.52 -10.13 4.50
CA ASN A 145 -4.47 -8.70 4.29
C ASN A 145 -5.18 -7.95 5.43
N THR A 146 -5.06 -6.62 5.46
CA THR A 146 -5.64 -5.80 6.54
C THR A 146 -7.13 -6.06 6.74
N GLN A 147 -7.93 -6.09 5.67
CA GLN A 147 -9.37 -6.29 5.72
C GLN A 147 -9.76 -7.72 6.14
N ASP A 148 -8.99 -8.71 5.74
CA ASP A 148 -9.20 -10.10 6.17
C ASP A 148 -8.94 -10.25 7.67
N ILE A 149 -7.89 -9.63 8.18
CA ILE A 149 -7.57 -9.61 9.63
C ILE A 149 -8.66 -8.88 10.40
N SER A 150 -9.04 -7.65 9.98
CA SER A 150 -10.11 -6.86 10.63
C SER A 150 -11.43 -7.64 10.65
N CYS A 151 -11.81 -8.27 9.52
CA CYS A 151 -13.02 -9.06 9.40
C CYS A 151 -13.04 -10.24 10.40
N ARG A 152 -11.96 -11.02 10.44
CA ARG A 152 -11.85 -12.19 11.33
C ARG A 152 -11.81 -11.78 12.79
N ALA A 153 -11.07 -10.72 13.14
CA ALA A 153 -11.01 -10.19 14.49
C ALA A 153 -12.39 -9.71 14.95
N TRP A 154 -13.09 -8.94 14.09
CA TRP A 154 -14.44 -8.46 14.36
C TRP A 154 -15.42 -9.62 14.58
N LEU A 155 -15.43 -10.63 13.70
CA LEU A 155 -16.29 -11.80 13.82
C LEU A 155 -16.05 -12.56 15.14
N LYS A 156 -14.78 -12.74 15.54
CA LYS A 156 -14.45 -13.37 16.82
C LYS A 156 -14.91 -12.54 18.01
N ALA A 157 -14.80 -11.21 17.95
CA ALA A 157 -15.33 -10.30 18.97
C ALA A 157 -16.87 -10.38 19.07
N GLN A 158 -17.57 -10.76 18.00
CA GLN A 158 -19.01 -11.05 18.02
C GLN A 158 -19.34 -12.48 18.51
N GLY A 159 -18.35 -13.26 18.96
CA GLY A 159 -18.54 -14.60 19.50
C GLY A 159 -18.59 -15.71 18.44
N PHE A 160 -18.26 -15.44 17.17
CA PHE A 160 -18.20 -16.48 16.15
C PHE A 160 -16.93 -17.31 16.23
N LYS A 161 -17.06 -18.61 16.01
CA LYS A 161 -15.91 -19.49 15.78
C LYS A 161 -15.47 -19.34 14.32
N ILE A 162 -14.26 -18.77 14.11
CA ILE A 162 -13.69 -18.53 12.80
C ILE A 162 -12.40 -19.31 12.65
N THR A 163 -12.29 -20.08 11.57
CA THR A 163 -11.06 -20.73 11.14
C THR A 163 -10.57 -20.12 9.82
N GLN A 164 -9.41 -20.56 9.35
CA GLN A 164 -8.87 -20.05 8.09
C GLN A 164 -9.77 -20.39 6.89
N THR A 165 -10.44 -21.55 6.92
CA THR A 165 -11.21 -22.10 5.81
C THR A 165 -12.72 -22.21 6.08
N GLY A 166 -13.20 -21.77 7.25
CA GLY A 166 -14.61 -21.89 7.61
C GLY A 166 -14.90 -21.53 9.05
N GLY A 167 -15.92 -22.18 9.65
CA GLY A 167 -16.43 -21.91 10.99
C GLY A 167 -17.89 -21.52 10.97
N ASP A 168 -18.32 -20.70 11.96
CA ASP A 168 -19.69 -20.17 11.99
C ASP A 168 -19.99 -19.19 10.84
N VAL A 169 -18.94 -18.55 10.30
CA VAL A 169 -18.96 -17.66 9.13
C VAL A 169 -17.76 -18.03 8.27
N THR A 170 -17.95 -18.03 6.94
CA THR A 170 -16.88 -18.32 6.00
C THR A 170 -16.29 -17.02 5.47
N VAL A 171 -15.00 -16.77 5.70
CA VAL A 171 -14.28 -15.63 5.12
C VAL A 171 -13.49 -16.11 3.90
N LEU A 172 -13.83 -15.55 2.72
CA LEU A 172 -13.34 -15.98 1.41
C LEU A 172 -12.38 -14.93 0.82
N PRO A 173 -11.08 -15.25 0.68
CA PRO A 173 -10.16 -14.39 -0.05
C PRO A 173 -10.60 -14.26 -1.52
N THR A 174 -10.81 -13.03 -1.97
CA THR A 174 -11.33 -12.70 -3.31
C THR A 174 -10.74 -11.39 -3.78
N ASN A 175 -10.09 -11.38 -4.93
CA ASN A 175 -9.50 -10.16 -5.47
C ASN A 175 -10.53 -9.04 -5.58
N ASN A 176 -10.09 -7.81 -5.33
CA ASN A 176 -10.98 -6.66 -5.31
C ASN A 176 -11.84 -6.50 -6.58
N PRO A 177 -11.32 -6.65 -7.81
CA PRO A 177 -12.14 -6.54 -9.03
C PRO A 177 -13.28 -7.56 -9.10
N ASP A 178 -13.11 -8.76 -8.52
CA ASP A 178 -14.05 -9.88 -8.62
C ASP A 178 -15.20 -9.78 -7.61
N GLN A 179 -15.02 -8.98 -6.54
CA GLN A 179 -15.97 -8.88 -5.42
C GLN A 179 -17.35 -8.38 -5.86
N LEU A 180 -17.40 -7.47 -6.85
CA LEU A 180 -18.66 -6.93 -7.35
C LEU A 180 -19.55 -8.03 -7.95
N ALA A 181 -18.99 -8.84 -8.86
CA ALA A 181 -19.73 -9.92 -9.51
C ALA A 181 -20.19 -10.98 -8.51
N LEU A 182 -19.36 -11.31 -7.53
CA LEU A 182 -19.70 -12.26 -6.47
C LEU A 182 -20.83 -11.76 -5.57
N LEU A 183 -20.81 -10.48 -5.17
CA LEU A 183 -21.88 -9.91 -4.37
C LEU A 183 -23.19 -9.83 -5.17
N GLN A 184 -23.13 -9.42 -6.45
CA GLN A 184 -24.30 -9.36 -7.34
C GLN A 184 -24.97 -10.72 -7.52
N SER A 185 -24.18 -11.77 -7.79
CA SER A 185 -24.69 -13.13 -8.01
C SER A 185 -25.15 -13.84 -6.73
N GLY A 186 -24.85 -13.29 -5.55
CA GLY A 186 -25.10 -13.96 -4.26
C GLY A 186 -24.08 -15.06 -3.94
N GLY A 187 -22.94 -15.08 -4.62
CA GLY A 187 -21.82 -15.97 -4.29
C GLY A 187 -21.23 -15.68 -2.91
N VAL A 188 -21.36 -14.43 -2.45
CA VAL A 188 -21.08 -13.97 -1.09
C VAL A 188 -22.22 -13.10 -0.57
N ASP A 189 -22.41 -13.08 0.76
CA ASP A 189 -23.46 -12.30 1.44
C ASP A 189 -22.98 -10.88 1.82
N ALA A 190 -21.66 -10.72 1.98
CA ALA A 190 -21.02 -9.46 2.34
C ALA A 190 -19.61 -9.37 1.75
N VAL A 191 -19.07 -8.15 1.75
CA VAL A 191 -17.68 -7.88 1.34
C VAL A 191 -17.06 -6.92 2.35
N TRP A 192 -15.87 -7.23 2.86
CA TRP A 192 -15.04 -6.28 3.62
C TRP A 192 -13.87 -5.85 2.77
N THR A 193 -13.86 -4.61 2.34
CA THR A 193 -12.87 -4.08 1.39
C THR A 193 -12.49 -2.61 1.69
N VAL A 194 -11.74 -1.98 0.80
CA VAL A 194 -11.31 -0.58 0.87
C VAL A 194 -11.80 0.23 -0.30
N GLU A 195 -11.69 1.57 -0.20
CA GLU A 195 -11.97 2.46 -1.34
C GLU A 195 -10.91 2.34 -2.46
N PRO A 196 -11.35 2.34 -3.73
CA PRO A 196 -12.69 2.69 -4.26
C PRO A 196 -13.69 1.52 -4.33
N TRP A 197 -13.32 0.34 -3.89
CA TRP A 197 -14.12 -0.88 -4.06
C TRP A 197 -15.40 -0.84 -3.24
N VAL A 198 -15.39 -0.21 -2.05
CA VAL A 198 -16.60 0.03 -1.25
C VAL A 198 -17.63 0.82 -2.06
N THR A 199 -17.24 2.00 -2.58
CA THR A 199 -18.13 2.84 -3.40
C THR A 199 -18.57 2.11 -4.68
N ARG A 200 -17.70 1.31 -5.30
CA ARG A 200 -18.07 0.50 -6.46
C ARG A 200 -19.14 -0.53 -6.14
N LEU A 201 -19.07 -1.17 -4.98
CA LEU A 201 -20.10 -2.12 -4.51
C LEU A 201 -21.42 -1.40 -4.20
N GLU A 202 -21.36 -0.22 -3.53
CA GLU A 202 -22.58 0.57 -3.26
C GLU A 202 -23.31 0.92 -4.55
N ARG A 203 -22.59 1.34 -5.58
CA ARG A 203 -23.20 1.76 -6.85
C ARG A 203 -23.57 0.58 -7.76
N GLY A 204 -22.65 -0.37 -7.92
CA GLY A 204 -22.81 -1.48 -8.87
C GLY A 204 -23.73 -2.59 -8.36
N ALA A 205 -23.64 -2.95 -7.08
CA ALA A 205 -24.43 -4.02 -6.48
C ALA A 205 -25.61 -3.48 -5.64
N LYS A 206 -25.86 -2.17 -5.65
CA LYS A 206 -26.82 -1.52 -4.72
C LYS A 206 -26.54 -1.93 -3.27
N ALA A 207 -25.26 -1.99 -2.90
CA ALA A 207 -24.88 -2.35 -1.56
C ALA A 207 -25.07 -1.16 -0.60
N ARG A 208 -25.15 -1.48 0.69
CA ARG A 208 -25.09 -0.50 1.78
C ARG A 208 -23.94 -0.86 2.72
N VAL A 209 -23.34 0.15 3.31
CA VAL A 209 -22.36 -0.06 4.38
C VAL A 209 -23.08 -0.66 5.58
N PHE A 210 -22.57 -1.80 6.04
CA PHE A 210 -22.98 -2.44 7.29
C PHE A 210 -22.14 -1.92 8.45
N LEU A 211 -20.81 -1.85 8.25
CA LEU A 211 -19.83 -1.38 9.22
C LEU A 211 -18.73 -0.61 8.52
N GLU A 212 -18.44 0.60 8.97
CA GLU A 212 -17.28 1.38 8.54
C GLU A 212 -16.13 1.17 9.51
N ASP A 213 -14.97 0.70 9.01
CA ASP A 213 -13.76 0.53 9.81
C ASP A 213 -12.95 1.84 9.81
N LYS A 214 -13.23 2.69 10.80
CA LYS A 214 -12.62 4.03 10.92
C LYS A 214 -11.27 4.01 11.63
N ASP A 215 -11.05 3.01 12.47
CA ASP A 215 -9.88 2.88 13.35
C ASP A 215 -8.89 1.85 12.78
N VAL A 216 -8.61 1.98 11.48
CA VAL A 216 -7.69 1.13 10.74
C VAL A 216 -6.67 1.96 10.00
N ILE A 217 -5.41 1.55 10.03
CA ILE A 217 -4.38 2.08 9.15
C ILE A 217 -4.44 1.29 7.86
N THR A 218 -5.01 1.90 6.84
CA THR A 218 -5.16 1.24 5.53
C THR A 218 -3.89 1.28 4.72
N THR A 219 -3.00 2.25 4.98
CA THR A 219 -1.74 2.36 4.25
C THR A 219 -0.63 3.01 5.07
N TRP A 220 0.50 2.32 5.14
CA TRP A 220 1.81 2.81 5.54
C TRP A 220 2.75 2.91 4.34
N LEU A 221 3.76 3.76 4.43
CA LEU A 221 4.96 3.65 3.62
C LEU A 221 5.97 2.77 4.37
N VAL A 222 6.36 1.67 3.73
CA VAL A 222 7.22 0.62 4.29
C VAL A 222 8.48 0.48 3.46
N SER A 223 9.59 0.26 4.15
CA SER A 223 10.91 -0.02 3.55
C SER A 223 11.39 -1.41 3.93
N SER A 224 12.12 -2.06 3.02
CA SER A 224 12.99 -3.16 3.41
C SER A 224 14.10 -2.66 4.33
N ALA A 225 14.49 -3.45 5.33
CA ALA A 225 15.60 -3.11 6.21
C ALA A 225 16.92 -2.97 5.43
N LYS A 226 17.09 -3.76 4.38
CA LYS A 226 18.23 -3.70 3.47
C LYS A 226 18.33 -2.33 2.79
N PHE A 227 17.25 -1.84 2.16
CA PHE A 227 17.25 -0.53 1.53
C PHE A 227 17.55 0.57 2.55
N LEU A 228 16.89 0.52 3.71
CA LEU A 228 17.06 1.52 4.78
C LEU A 228 18.50 1.58 5.29
N SER A 229 19.20 0.45 5.37
CA SER A 229 20.59 0.40 5.82
C SER A 229 21.60 0.83 4.75
N SER A 230 21.36 0.46 3.49
CA SER A 230 22.31 0.73 2.38
C SER A 230 22.08 2.08 1.71
N GLN A 231 20.86 2.66 1.81
CA GLN A 231 20.43 3.88 1.10
C GLN A 231 19.75 4.88 2.04
N ARG A 232 20.35 5.08 3.24
CA ARG A 232 19.72 5.86 4.32
C ARG A 232 19.34 7.29 3.88
N ASP A 233 20.20 7.96 3.15
CA ASP A 233 19.94 9.33 2.70
C ASP A 233 18.86 9.40 1.63
N LEU A 234 18.77 8.40 0.75
CA LEU A 234 17.63 8.28 -0.16
C LEU A 234 16.34 7.99 0.60
N ALA A 235 16.38 7.14 1.62
CA ALA A 235 15.20 6.87 2.45
C ALA A 235 14.68 8.13 3.15
N LYS A 236 15.57 9.01 3.66
CA LYS A 236 15.17 10.33 4.20
C LYS A 236 14.46 11.18 3.15
N LYS A 237 15.03 11.26 1.95
CA LYS A 237 14.42 12.01 0.84
C LYS A 237 13.06 11.44 0.44
N VAL A 238 12.91 10.10 0.43
CA VAL A 238 11.64 9.43 0.17
C VAL A 238 10.59 9.82 1.21
N VAL A 239 10.94 9.81 2.50
CA VAL A 239 10.01 10.21 3.58
C VAL A 239 9.62 11.68 3.45
N ALA A 240 10.56 12.57 3.15
CA ALA A 240 10.28 13.98 2.91
C ALA A 240 9.36 14.16 1.69
N ALA A 241 9.67 13.50 0.56
CA ALA A 241 8.84 13.54 -0.65
C ALA A 241 7.43 12.99 -0.43
N ASN A 242 7.28 11.91 0.39
CA ASN A 242 5.99 11.38 0.79
C ASN A 242 5.19 12.40 1.64
N ALA A 243 5.85 13.13 2.54
CA ALA A 243 5.21 14.15 3.34
C ALA A 243 4.70 15.31 2.47
N GLU A 244 5.54 15.80 1.57
CA GLU A 244 5.15 16.86 0.61
C GLU A 244 4.00 16.41 -0.29
N LEU A 245 4.02 15.17 -0.79
CA LEU A 245 2.94 14.62 -1.61
C LEU A 245 1.64 14.50 -0.83
N THR A 246 1.71 14.07 0.41
CA THR A 246 0.53 13.98 1.29
C THR A 246 -0.08 15.35 1.54
N ASP A 247 0.75 16.36 1.80
CA ASP A 247 0.32 17.75 1.96
C ASP A 247 -0.29 18.31 0.66
N TRP A 248 0.35 18.03 -0.47
CA TRP A 248 -0.17 18.44 -1.78
C TRP A 248 -1.54 17.79 -2.09
N ILE A 249 -1.71 16.49 -1.81
CA ILE A 249 -2.98 15.76 -1.96
C ILE A 249 -4.10 16.41 -1.14
N GLN A 250 -3.79 16.83 0.09
CA GLN A 250 -4.76 17.47 0.98
C GLN A 250 -5.15 18.87 0.51
N LYS A 251 -4.19 19.61 -0.05
CA LYS A 251 -4.39 20.99 -0.54
C LYS A 251 -5.01 21.07 -1.93
N ASN A 252 -4.85 20.03 -2.75
CA ASN A 252 -5.29 19.97 -4.15
C ASN A 252 -6.18 18.75 -4.43
N PRO A 253 -7.28 18.54 -3.69
CA PRO A 253 -8.06 17.29 -3.74
C PRO A 253 -8.64 17.02 -5.13
N ASP A 254 -9.05 18.04 -5.88
CA ASP A 254 -9.65 17.85 -7.21
C ASP A 254 -8.61 17.38 -8.25
N GLU A 255 -7.42 17.96 -8.24
CA GLU A 255 -6.33 17.55 -9.12
C GLU A 255 -5.80 16.16 -8.73
N ALA A 256 -5.66 15.91 -7.43
CA ALA A 256 -5.25 14.61 -6.90
C ALA A 256 -6.23 13.50 -7.32
N GLN A 257 -7.54 13.73 -7.20
CA GLN A 257 -8.56 12.78 -7.62
C GLN A 257 -8.52 12.53 -9.12
N LYS A 258 -8.29 13.56 -9.95
CA LYS A 258 -8.18 13.40 -11.40
C LYS A 258 -7.00 12.51 -11.78
N LEU A 259 -5.80 12.78 -11.24
CA LEU A 259 -4.61 11.97 -11.49
C LEU A 259 -4.82 10.53 -11.05
N LEU A 260 -5.44 10.34 -9.89
CA LEU A 260 -5.72 9.04 -9.30
C LEU A 260 -6.72 8.24 -10.15
N ILE A 261 -7.82 8.86 -10.63
CA ILE A 261 -8.82 8.18 -11.49
C ILE A 261 -8.17 7.71 -12.78
N ASP A 262 -7.36 8.56 -13.42
CA ASP A 262 -6.65 8.24 -14.66
C ASP A 262 -5.75 7.01 -14.47
N GLU A 263 -4.98 6.97 -13.38
CA GLU A 263 -4.06 5.86 -13.10
C GLU A 263 -4.79 4.59 -12.68
N LEU A 264 -5.82 4.69 -11.83
CA LEU A 264 -6.66 3.54 -11.49
C LEU A 264 -7.29 2.90 -12.72
N ALA A 265 -7.76 3.70 -13.67
CA ALA A 265 -8.30 3.19 -14.93
C ALA A 265 -7.23 2.48 -15.78
N ALA A 266 -6.01 3.03 -15.80
CA ALA A 266 -4.88 2.43 -16.51
C ALA A 266 -4.45 1.08 -15.89
N GLU A 267 -4.42 0.98 -14.57
CA GLU A 267 -3.99 -0.22 -13.84
C GLU A 267 -5.06 -1.32 -13.77
N THR A 268 -6.32 -0.93 -13.48
CA THR A 268 -7.41 -1.91 -13.24
C THR A 268 -8.24 -2.22 -14.47
N LYS A 269 -8.05 -1.47 -15.57
CA LYS A 269 -8.93 -1.50 -16.76
C LYS A 269 -10.40 -1.22 -16.42
N THR A 270 -10.63 -0.49 -15.32
CA THR A 270 -11.96 -0.14 -14.81
C THR A 270 -12.06 1.38 -14.69
N THR A 271 -13.10 1.94 -15.28
CA THR A 271 -13.36 3.39 -15.18
C THR A 271 -14.06 3.70 -13.85
N PHE A 272 -13.59 4.75 -13.18
CA PHE A 272 -14.25 5.33 -12.01
C PHE A 272 -14.83 6.70 -12.38
N ALA A 273 -16.11 6.90 -12.08
CA ALA A 273 -16.73 8.21 -12.28
C ALA A 273 -16.18 9.21 -11.25
N PRO A 274 -15.98 10.49 -11.63
CA PRO A 274 -15.45 11.51 -10.72
C PRO A 274 -16.24 11.66 -9.42
N ASP A 275 -17.57 11.59 -9.49
CA ASP A 275 -18.45 11.67 -8.32
C ASP A 275 -18.34 10.41 -7.42
N ALA A 276 -18.01 9.25 -7.98
CA ALA A 276 -17.70 8.05 -7.20
C ALA A 276 -16.36 8.20 -6.46
N ALA A 277 -15.35 8.75 -7.13
CA ALA A 277 -14.07 9.03 -6.49
C ALA A 277 -14.21 10.07 -5.37
N ALA A 278 -14.98 11.13 -5.59
CA ALA A 278 -15.28 12.13 -4.57
C ALA A 278 -16.04 11.55 -3.36
N GLN A 279 -16.94 10.59 -3.59
CA GLN A 279 -17.61 9.86 -2.51
C GLN A 279 -16.61 9.02 -1.70
N ALA A 280 -15.78 8.23 -2.37
CA ALA A 280 -14.76 7.39 -1.77
C ALA A 280 -13.73 8.20 -0.96
N TRP A 281 -13.31 9.35 -1.50
CA TRP A 281 -12.34 10.24 -0.88
C TRP A 281 -12.73 10.69 0.52
N LYS A 282 -14.01 10.92 0.75
CA LYS A 282 -14.55 11.40 2.04
C LYS A 282 -14.37 10.40 3.21
N ARG A 283 -14.15 9.11 2.89
CA ARG A 283 -13.93 8.07 3.90
C ARG A 283 -12.47 7.95 4.31
N ILE A 284 -11.55 8.60 3.60
CA ILE A 284 -10.12 8.40 3.78
C ILE A 284 -9.51 9.59 4.50
N LYS A 285 -8.60 9.31 5.44
CA LYS A 285 -7.78 10.31 6.10
C LYS A 285 -6.34 10.14 5.64
N PHE A 286 -5.89 10.97 4.72
CA PHE A 286 -4.48 11.00 4.31
C PHE A 286 -3.64 11.63 5.43
N THR A 287 -2.52 10.99 5.78
CA THR A 287 -1.68 11.42 6.90
C THR A 287 -0.31 10.76 6.84
N THR A 288 0.71 11.46 7.28
CA THR A 288 2.06 10.88 7.48
C THR A 288 2.28 10.35 8.90
N VAL A 289 1.33 10.62 9.80
CA VAL A 289 1.38 10.18 11.19
C VAL A 289 1.05 8.70 11.31
N VAL A 290 1.78 8.02 12.18
CA VAL A 290 1.55 6.61 12.54
C VAL A 290 1.11 6.58 14.01
N PRO A 291 -0.21 6.53 14.31
CA PRO A 291 -0.72 6.59 15.67
C PRO A 291 -0.45 5.29 16.45
N ASN A 292 0.15 5.40 17.63
CA ASN A 292 0.49 4.23 18.46
C ASN A 292 -0.75 3.42 18.89
N GLU A 293 -1.87 4.08 19.15
CA GLU A 293 -3.13 3.44 19.52
C GLU A 293 -3.68 2.56 18.40
N LEU A 294 -3.54 2.98 17.13
CA LEU A 294 -3.95 2.17 15.99
C LEU A 294 -2.99 1.00 15.76
N ILE A 295 -1.71 1.16 16.06
CA ILE A 295 -0.75 0.03 16.02
C ILE A 295 -1.13 -1.01 17.06
N ALA A 296 -1.40 -0.59 18.30
CA ALA A 296 -1.80 -1.49 19.36
C ALA A 296 -3.07 -2.28 19.01
N LYS A 297 -4.08 -1.59 18.44
CA LYS A 297 -5.29 -2.22 17.91
C LYS A 297 -4.97 -3.22 16.81
N ALA A 298 -4.14 -2.84 15.84
CA ALA A 298 -3.77 -3.71 14.72
C ALA A 298 -3.05 -4.99 15.18
N VAL A 299 -2.18 -4.88 16.19
CA VAL A 299 -1.51 -6.04 16.81
C VAL A 299 -2.52 -6.93 17.49
N GLN A 300 -3.48 -6.35 18.24
CA GLN A 300 -4.53 -7.13 18.91
C GLN A 300 -5.42 -7.84 17.89
N ASP A 301 -5.90 -7.13 16.86
CA ASP A 301 -6.71 -7.71 15.77
C ASP A 301 -5.96 -8.88 15.09
N GLY A 302 -4.65 -8.71 14.84
CA GLY A 302 -3.81 -9.75 14.28
C GLY A 302 -3.67 -10.99 15.16
N LYS A 303 -3.61 -10.82 16.49
CA LYS A 303 -3.63 -11.92 17.46
C LYS A 303 -4.99 -12.61 17.48
N ASP A 304 -6.05 -11.84 17.58
CA ASP A 304 -7.43 -12.35 17.63
C ASP A 304 -7.78 -13.11 16.36
N ALA A 305 -7.38 -12.59 15.20
CA ALA A 305 -7.55 -13.26 13.92
C ALA A 305 -6.64 -14.52 13.77
N GLY A 306 -5.62 -14.68 14.61
CA GLY A 306 -4.71 -15.84 14.60
C GLY A 306 -3.54 -15.72 13.61
N PHE A 307 -3.27 -14.53 13.06
CA PHE A 307 -2.14 -14.28 12.16
C PHE A 307 -0.87 -13.91 12.92
N LEU A 308 -0.97 -13.24 14.06
CA LEU A 308 0.16 -12.90 14.90
C LEU A 308 0.24 -13.85 16.10
N LYS A 309 1.42 -14.42 16.34
CA LYS A 309 1.70 -15.36 17.43
C LYS A 309 3.01 -14.99 18.13
N GLY A 310 3.13 -15.33 19.39
CA GLY A 310 4.35 -15.16 20.17
C GLY A 310 4.65 -13.70 20.51
N ASN A 311 5.94 -13.33 20.46
CA ASN A 311 6.38 -11.98 20.76
C ASN A 311 5.93 -11.01 19.65
N THR A 312 5.26 -9.94 20.04
CA THR A 312 4.78 -8.86 19.17
C THR A 312 5.34 -7.51 19.60
N ASP A 313 6.64 -7.46 19.88
CA ASP A 313 7.35 -6.24 20.20
C ASP A 313 7.43 -5.33 18.94
N THR A 314 6.85 -4.14 19.05
CA THR A 314 6.81 -3.13 18.00
C THR A 314 7.92 -2.09 18.10
N SER A 315 8.84 -2.21 19.05
CA SER A 315 9.89 -1.22 19.31
C SER A 315 10.78 -0.93 18.09
N ARG A 316 10.92 -1.91 17.19
CA ARG A 316 11.71 -1.82 15.95
C ARG A 316 10.83 -1.62 14.69
N LEU A 317 9.52 -1.56 14.83
CA LEU A 317 8.60 -1.46 13.68
C LEU A 317 8.74 -0.13 12.97
N ILE A 318 8.67 0.97 13.73
CA ILE A 318 8.78 2.32 13.19
C ILE A 318 10.24 2.76 13.24
N THR A 319 10.73 3.24 12.12
CA THR A 319 12.11 3.75 12.01
C THR A 319 12.10 5.03 11.20
N ALA A 320 12.56 6.12 11.81
CA ALA A 320 12.94 7.33 11.08
C ALA A 320 14.28 7.08 10.38
N PRO A 321 14.37 7.31 9.06
CA PRO A 321 15.62 7.14 8.32
C PRO A 321 16.74 8.10 8.74
#